data_ebc6439463479694ce468b2259595f91
#
_entry.id   ebc6439463479694ce468b2259595f91
#
_cell.length_a   1.000
_cell.length_b   1.000
_cell.length_c   1.000
_cell.angle_alpha   90.00
_cell.angle_beta   90.00
_cell.angle_gamma   90.00
#
_symmetry.space_group_name_H-M   'P 1'
#
loop_
_entity.id
_entity.type
_entity.pdbx_description
1 polymer ?
#
loop_
_entity_poly.entity_id
_entity_poly.type
_entity_poly.pdbx_seq_one_letter_code
_entity_poly.pdbx_strand_id
1 'polypeptide(L)'
;MNIEQVNLGDRSYPIFIGRGSSSEPQAITDSVVGNDALILTNETVGPLYLEQIKASLPDKNIVTFTLPDGEQEKTLKNVHKVIHHMLEAGLGRDATLISLGGGVICDMGGFAASIFMRGINLIQIPTTLLAQVDASVGGKTGVNNSYGKNLVGSFYQPSAVICDTAFLSTLNEKEMSAGLAEIIKYGLIHDTKFLSWLNDNIQNILKKDRAALGHAIQRSCQIKAEIVSADEKEQSIRAILNFGHTFGHAIELQTGYTEWSHGEAVAAGMVLASQLSAKMSLISKEEVEMVKELITAADLPIEPPNINANDFITAMKSDKKVKERKIQLVLLKKIGEAFLTAEYSEEDLLEVLGAD
;
A
#
# COMPACT_ATOMS: atom_id res chain seq x y z
N MET A 1 -1.96 -21.03 8.52
CA MET A 1 -2.52 -19.67 8.52
C MET A 1 -2.01 -18.96 9.75
N ASN A 2 -1.43 -17.77 9.57
CA ASN A 2 -1.01 -16.89 10.66
C ASN A 2 -2.05 -15.78 10.84
N ILE A 3 -2.22 -15.27 12.04
CA ILE A 3 -3.15 -14.18 12.33
C ILE A 3 -2.38 -13.08 13.03
N GLU A 4 -2.38 -11.89 12.45
CA GLU A 4 -1.86 -10.67 13.04
C GLU A 4 -3.01 -9.75 13.43
N GLN A 5 -2.81 -8.87 14.42
CA GLN A 5 -3.86 -8.01 14.94
C GLN A 5 -3.49 -6.54 14.80
N VAL A 6 -4.38 -5.75 14.22
CA VAL A 6 -4.31 -4.29 14.29
C VAL A 6 -5.11 -3.84 15.51
N ASN A 7 -4.44 -3.28 16.51
CA ASN A 7 -5.04 -2.92 17.80
C ASN A 7 -5.52 -1.46 17.81
N LEU A 8 -6.83 -1.26 17.71
CA LEU A 8 -7.50 0.05 17.67
C LEU A 8 -8.70 0.12 18.64
N GLY A 9 -8.60 -0.57 19.79
CA GLY A 9 -9.71 -0.68 20.74
C GLY A 9 -10.89 -1.43 20.13
N ASP A 10 -12.09 -0.85 20.16
CA ASP A 10 -13.32 -1.46 19.62
C ASP A 10 -13.30 -1.63 18.09
N ARG A 11 -12.32 -1.02 17.39
CA ARG A 11 -12.13 -1.11 15.94
C ARG A 11 -10.95 -2.00 15.56
N SER A 12 -10.46 -2.81 16.49
CA SER A 12 -9.40 -3.79 16.23
C SER A 12 -9.87 -4.84 15.25
N TYR A 13 -8.98 -5.31 14.38
CA TYR A 13 -9.32 -6.31 13.37
C TYR A 13 -8.16 -7.27 13.09
N PRO A 14 -8.47 -8.52 12.69
CA PRO A 14 -7.47 -9.51 12.31
C PRO A 14 -6.97 -9.33 10.87
N ILE A 15 -5.72 -9.71 10.63
CA ILE A 15 -5.14 -9.94 9.31
C ILE A 15 -4.82 -11.44 9.23
N PHE A 16 -5.53 -12.17 8.39
CA PHE A 16 -5.32 -13.58 8.13
C PHE A 16 -4.29 -13.74 7.01
N ILE A 17 -3.19 -14.44 7.27
CA ILE A 17 -2.07 -14.54 6.33
C ILE A 17 -1.75 -16.01 6.07
N GLY A 18 -1.75 -16.42 4.79
CA GLY A 18 -1.32 -17.75 4.42
C GLY A 18 -1.93 -18.22 3.10
N ARG A 19 -1.41 -19.35 2.58
CA ARG A 19 -1.94 -19.93 1.36
C ARG A 19 -3.25 -20.63 1.64
N GLY A 20 -4.30 -20.27 0.90
CA GLY A 20 -5.64 -20.80 1.07
C GLY A 20 -6.45 -20.11 2.16
N SER A 21 -5.96 -18.99 2.75
CA SER A 21 -6.71 -18.25 3.77
C SER A 21 -8.07 -17.75 3.26
N SER A 22 -8.18 -17.47 1.96
CA SER A 22 -9.44 -17.10 1.31
C SER A 22 -10.41 -18.27 1.09
N SER A 23 -9.95 -19.50 1.26
CA SER A 23 -10.78 -20.71 1.19
C SER A 23 -11.11 -21.29 2.56
N GLU A 24 -10.59 -20.69 3.65
CA GLU A 24 -10.95 -21.03 5.01
C GLU A 24 -12.30 -20.35 5.34
N PRO A 25 -13.42 -21.11 5.42
CA PRO A 25 -14.73 -20.51 5.59
C PRO A 25 -14.80 -19.56 6.79
N GLN A 26 -14.18 -19.92 7.90
CA GLN A 26 -14.23 -19.14 9.14
C GLN A 26 -13.58 -17.74 9.00
N ALA A 27 -12.48 -17.62 8.23
CA ALA A 27 -11.80 -16.33 8.07
C ALA A 27 -12.69 -15.28 7.39
N ILE A 28 -13.52 -15.70 6.42
CA ILE A 28 -14.45 -14.81 5.72
C ILE A 28 -15.81 -14.78 6.41
N THR A 29 -16.42 -15.94 6.69
CA THR A 29 -17.80 -16.04 7.19
C THR A 29 -17.97 -15.35 8.53
N ASP A 30 -17.01 -15.49 9.46
CA ASP A 30 -17.09 -14.88 10.78
C ASP A 30 -16.95 -13.33 10.71
N SER A 31 -16.37 -12.83 9.61
CA SER A 31 -16.19 -11.40 9.39
C SER A 31 -17.33 -10.75 8.59
N VAL A 32 -18.19 -11.56 7.90
CA VAL A 32 -19.35 -11.05 7.15
C VAL A 32 -20.52 -10.82 8.10
N VAL A 33 -20.92 -9.57 8.22
CA VAL A 33 -22.12 -9.16 8.98
C VAL A 33 -23.34 -9.24 8.06
N GLY A 34 -24.49 -9.63 8.63
CA GLY A 34 -25.75 -9.74 7.89
C GLY A 34 -25.81 -10.90 6.89
N ASN A 35 -26.80 -10.86 6.02
CA ASN A 35 -27.03 -11.90 5.01
C ASN A 35 -26.58 -11.46 3.61
N ASP A 36 -26.43 -10.16 3.38
CA ASP A 36 -26.14 -9.58 2.08
C ASP A 36 -24.67 -9.16 1.99
N ALA A 37 -24.01 -9.47 0.88
CA ALA A 37 -22.66 -9.03 0.60
C ALA A 37 -22.50 -8.53 -0.83
N LEU A 38 -21.77 -7.40 -1.01
CA LEU A 38 -21.24 -7.00 -2.31
C LEU A 38 -19.78 -7.45 -2.42
N ILE A 39 -19.42 -8.18 -3.48
CA ILE A 39 -18.02 -8.39 -3.85
C ILE A 39 -17.68 -7.39 -4.96
N LEU A 40 -16.81 -6.43 -4.63
CA LEU A 40 -16.23 -5.49 -5.57
C LEU A 40 -14.91 -6.03 -6.09
N THR A 41 -14.76 -6.13 -7.41
CA THR A 41 -13.54 -6.61 -8.07
C THR A 41 -13.30 -5.85 -9.38
N ASN A 42 -12.28 -6.25 -10.14
CA ASN A 42 -12.01 -5.72 -11.49
C ASN A 42 -11.97 -6.82 -12.55
N GLU A 43 -11.86 -6.42 -13.81
CA GLU A 43 -11.89 -7.31 -14.98
C GLU A 43 -10.70 -8.28 -15.02
N THR A 44 -9.58 -7.95 -14.37
CA THR A 44 -8.38 -8.80 -14.29
C THR A 44 -8.51 -9.85 -13.18
N VAL A 45 -8.97 -9.46 -12.00
CA VAL A 45 -9.01 -10.30 -10.79
C VAL A 45 -10.28 -11.15 -10.73
N GLY A 46 -11.43 -10.59 -11.16
CA GLY A 46 -12.72 -11.26 -11.12
C GLY A 46 -12.72 -12.65 -11.76
N PRO A 47 -12.27 -12.81 -13.02
CA PRO A 47 -12.21 -14.11 -13.69
C PRO A 47 -11.34 -15.15 -12.98
N LEU A 48 -10.36 -14.72 -12.20
CA LEU A 48 -9.43 -15.61 -11.50
C LEU A 48 -9.98 -16.13 -10.18
N TYR A 49 -10.66 -15.27 -9.41
CA TYR A 49 -10.89 -15.56 -7.99
C TYR A 49 -12.34 -15.35 -7.49
N LEU A 50 -13.21 -14.70 -8.27
CA LEU A 50 -14.55 -14.34 -7.84
C LEU A 50 -15.37 -15.56 -7.41
N GLU A 51 -15.36 -16.64 -8.20
CA GLU A 51 -16.15 -17.84 -7.91
C GLU A 51 -15.60 -18.59 -6.69
N GLN A 52 -14.29 -18.55 -6.44
CA GLN A 52 -13.68 -19.10 -5.22
C GLN A 52 -14.21 -18.38 -3.97
N ILE A 53 -14.27 -17.04 -4.00
CA ILE A 53 -14.75 -16.25 -2.85
C ILE A 53 -16.25 -16.44 -2.65
N LYS A 54 -17.05 -16.50 -3.73
CA LYS A 54 -18.47 -16.85 -3.63
C LYS A 54 -18.70 -18.21 -2.97
N ALA A 55 -17.93 -19.21 -3.38
CA ALA A 55 -18.02 -20.56 -2.84
C ALA A 55 -17.70 -20.64 -1.34
N SER A 56 -16.93 -19.68 -0.80
CA SER A 56 -16.66 -19.57 0.63
C SER A 56 -17.83 -18.96 1.44
N LEU A 57 -18.88 -18.50 0.76
CA LEU A 57 -20.04 -17.81 1.36
C LEU A 57 -21.38 -18.45 0.91
N PRO A 58 -21.60 -19.77 1.07
CA PRO A 58 -22.73 -20.46 0.48
C PRO A 58 -24.08 -19.98 0.99
N ASP A 59 -24.16 -19.48 2.22
CA ASP A 59 -25.39 -19.06 2.88
C ASP A 59 -25.67 -17.55 2.80
N LYS A 60 -24.90 -16.82 1.98
CA LYS A 60 -25.04 -15.36 1.82
C LYS A 60 -25.63 -15.00 0.46
N ASN A 61 -26.44 -13.96 0.45
CA ASN A 61 -26.92 -13.33 -0.77
C ASN A 61 -25.81 -12.43 -1.34
N ILE A 62 -25.18 -12.86 -2.44
CA ILE A 62 -24.00 -12.18 -2.99
C ILE A 62 -24.36 -11.42 -4.25
N VAL A 63 -24.15 -10.10 -4.20
CA VAL A 63 -24.14 -9.21 -5.35
C VAL A 63 -22.69 -8.99 -5.79
N THR A 64 -22.43 -8.82 -7.06
CA THR A 64 -21.09 -8.59 -7.59
C THR A 64 -21.02 -7.34 -8.44
N PHE A 65 -19.93 -6.58 -8.32
CA PHE A 65 -19.68 -5.45 -9.19
C PHE A 65 -18.24 -5.49 -9.69
N THR A 66 -18.06 -5.45 -11.00
CA THR A 66 -16.75 -5.51 -11.64
C THR A 66 -16.42 -4.17 -12.29
N LEU A 67 -15.29 -3.58 -11.93
CA LEU A 67 -14.77 -2.36 -12.52
C LEU A 67 -13.72 -2.67 -13.61
N PRO A 68 -13.47 -1.77 -14.55
CA PRO A 68 -12.26 -1.84 -15.36
C PRO A 68 -11.00 -1.81 -14.47
N ASP A 69 -9.88 -2.32 -14.99
CA ASP A 69 -8.62 -2.33 -14.26
C ASP A 69 -7.82 -1.04 -14.51
N GLY A 70 -6.98 -0.68 -13.54
CA GLY A 70 -6.00 0.39 -13.64
C GLY A 70 -6.23 1.56 -12.68
N GLU A 71 -5.14 2.29 -12.42
CA GLU A 71 -5.13 3.44 -11.50
C GLU A 71 -6.02 4.60 -11.97
N GLN A 72 -6.24 4.75 -13.29
CA GLN A 72 -7.14 5.74 -13.87
C GLN A 72 -8.61 5.53 -13.49
N GLU A 73 -8.97 4.32 -13.09
CA GLU A 73 -10.32 3.97 -12.64
C GLU A 73 -10.59 4.34 -11.17
N LYS A 74 -9.55 4.71 -10.43
CA LYS A 74 -9.63 5.12 -9.02
C LYS A 74 -10.26 6.50 -8.86
N THR A 75 -11.55 6.60 -9.14
CA THR A 75 -12.29 7.86 -9.25
C THR A 75 -13.56 7.88 -8.41
N LEU A 76 -13.99 9.11 -8.01
CA LEU A 76 -15.27 9.30 -7.33
C LEU A 76 -16.47 8.84 -8.19
N LYS A 77 -16.35 8.97 -9.53
CA LYS A 77 -17.36 8.49 -10.48
C LYS A 77 -17.58 6.97 -10.37
N ASN A 78 -16.51 6.20 -10.23
CA ASN A 78 -16.60 4.75 -10.10
C ASN A 78 -17.08 4.34 -8.70
N VAL A 79 -16.68 5.04 -7.63
CA VAL A 79 -17.26 4.86 -6.30
C VAL A 79 -18.77 5.12 -6.32
N HIS A 80 -19.24 6.16 -7.01
CA HIS A 80 -20.67 6.43 -7.18
C HIS A 80 -21.40 5.27 -7.90
N LYS A 81 -20.81 4.67 -8.95
CA LYS A 81 -21.39 3.50 -9.61
C LYS A 81 -21.52 2.30 -8.68
N VAL A 82 -20.50 2.04 -7.83
CA VAL A 82 -20.54 0.98 -6.81
C VAL A 82 -21.73 1.20 -5.86
N ILE A 83 -21.83 2.43 -5.32
CA ILE A 83 -22.91 2.81 -4.39
C ILE A 83 -24.29 2.66 -5.06
N HIS A 84 -24.42 3.13 -6.31
CA HIS A 84 -25.68 3.02 -7.06
C HIS A 84 -26.10 1.57 -7.24
N HIS A 85 -25.16 0.69 -7.62
CA HIS A 85 -25.40 -0.74 -7.77
C HIS A 85 -25.84 -1.39 -6.45
N MET A 86 -25.23 -1.00 -5.32
CA MET A 86 -25.65 -1.46 -4.00
C MET A 86 -27.10 -1.05 -3.66
N LEU A 87 -27.47 0.18 -4.00
CA LEU A 87 -28.85 0.70 -3.81
C LEU A 87 -29.86 -0.03 -4.70
N GLU A 88 -29.55 -0.24 -5.97
CA GLU A 88 -30.40 -0.99 -6.92
C GLU A 88 -30.59 -2.44 -6.48
N ALA A 89 -29.56 -3.06 -5.92
CA ALA A 89 -29.63 -4.41 -5.35
C ALA A 89 -30.36 -4.47 -4.00
N GLY A 90 -30.79 -3.34 -3.44
CA GLY A 90 -31.52 -3.29 -2.17
C GLY A 90 -30.68 -3.58 -0.93
N LEU A 91 -29.35 -3.42 -1.01
CA LEU A 91 -28.47 -3.66 0.14
C LEU A 91 -28.73 -2.67 1.28
N GLY A 92 -28.75 -3.17 2.51
CA GLY A 92 -28.99 -2.42 3.74
C GLY A 92 -27.73 -2.03 4.52
N ARG A 93 -27.94 -1.53 5.75
CA ARG A 93 -26.84 -1.14 6.66
C ARG A 93 -26.04 -2.32 7.20
N ASP A 94 -26.64 -3.48 7.23
CA ASP A 94 -26.07 -4.74 7.69
C ASP A 94 -25.38 -5.51 6.57
N ALA A 95 -25.30 -4.93 5.36
CA ALA A 95 -24.54 -5.52 4.27
C ALA A 95 -23.03 -5.43 4.51
N THR A 96 -22.28 -6.37 3.94
CA THR A 96 -20.83 -6.37 3.94
C THR A 96 -20.30 -6.06 2.53
N LEU A 97 -19.36 -5.10 2.41
CA LEU A 97 -18.60 -4.91 1.19
C LEU A 97 -17.29 -5.69 1.30
N ILE A 98 -17.02 -6.54 0.31
CA ILE A 98 -15.80 -7.33 0.18
C ILE A 98 -15.01 -6.76 -1.01
N SER A 99 -13.85 -6.17 -0.75
CA SER A 99 -12.95 -5.69 -1.80
C SER A 99 -12.00 -6.81 -2.21
N LEU A 100 -12.17 -7.36 -3.41
CA LEU A 100 -11.33 -8.44 -3.97
C LEU A 100 -10.47 -7.87 -5.10
N GLY A 101 -9.22 -7.49 -4.81
CA GLY A 101 -8.35 -6.89 -5.82
C GLY A 101 -7.06 -6.29 -5.30
N GLY A 102 -6.36 -5.54 -6.13
CA GLY A 102 -5.20 -4.74 -5.77
C GLY A 102 -5.56 -3.46 -4.99
N GLY A 103 -4.57 -2.59 -4.77
CA GLY A 103 -4.73 -1.35 -4.00
C GLY A 103 -5.87 -0.45 -4.47
N VAL A 104 -6.09 -0.34 -5.78
CA VAL A 104 -7.18 0.45 -6.38
C VAL A 104 -8.55 -0.03 -5.88
N ILE A 105 -8.79 -1.34 -5.90
CA ILE A 105 -10.05 -1.94 -5.45
C ILE A 105 -10.18 -1.85 -3.92
N CYS A 106 -9.09 -2.06 -3.19
CA CYS A 106 -9.06 -1.90 -1.74
C CYS A 106 -9.45 -0.48 -1.31
N ASP A 107 -8.85 0.53 -1.94
CA ASP A 107 -9.09 1.94 -1.60
C ASP A 107 -10.50 2.41 -1.99
N MET A 108 -10.95 2.08 -3.21
CA MET A 108 -12.30 2.45 -3.66
C MET A 108 -13.40 1.71 -2.89
N GLY A 109 -13.22 0.42 -2.64
CA GLY A 109 -14.17 -0.38 -1.88
C GLY A 109 -14.28 0.10 -0.44
N GLY A 110 -13.15 0.37 0.20
CA GLY A 110 -13.12 0.94 1.55
C GLY A 110 -13.79 2.32 1.60
N PHE A 111 -13.56 3.17 0.62
CA PHE A 111 -14.22 4.47 0.55
C PHE A 111 -15.73 4.34 0.28
N ALA A 112 -16.15 3.45 -0.64
CA ALA A 112 -17.56 3.17 -0.86
C ALA A 112 -18.25 2.65 0.42
N ALA A 113 -17.63 1.70 1.13
CA ALA A 113 -18.16 1.17 2.39
C ALA A 113 -18.29 2.26 3.46
N SER A 114 -17.34 3.21 3.52
CA SER A 114 -17.34 4.27 4.53
C SER A 114 -18.49 5.27 4.38
N ILE A 115 -18.98 5.47 3.16
CA ILE A 115 -20.03 6.48 2.87
C ILE A 115 -21.40 5.86 2.56
N PHE A 116 -21.45 4.58 2.12
CA PHE A 116 -22.72 3.87 1.91
C PHE A 116 -23.44 3.73 3.24
N MET A 117 -24.71 4.15 3.31
CA MET A 117 -25.55 4.14 4.53
C MET A 117 -24.86 4.75 5.78
N ARG A 118 -23.86 5.59 5.62
CA ARG A 118 -22.98 6.21 6.65
C ARG A 118 -22.00 5.22 7.29
N GLY A 119 -21.66 4.17 6.60
CA GLY A 119 -20.70 3.16 7.01
C GLY A 119 -21.33 1.77 7.11
N ILE A 120 -20.75 0.80 6.40
CA ILE A 120 -21.13 -0.62 6.45
C ILE A 120 -19.90 -1.48 6.68
N ASN A 121 -20.09 -2.73 7.02
CA ASN A 121 -18.99 -3.67 7.21
C ASN A 121 -18.11 -3.79 5.96
N LEU A 122 -16.78 -3.85 6.17
CA LEU A 122 -15.77 -3.94 5.12
C LEU A 122 -14.82 -5.11 5.37
N ILE A 123 -14.60 -5.93 4.36
CA ILE A 123 -13.55 -6.95 4.33
C ILE A 123 -12.62 -6.66 3.16
N GLN A 124 -11.31 -6.70 3.41
CA GLN A 124 -10.28 -6.54 2.38
C GLN A 124 -9.69 -7.91 2.00
N ILE A 125 -9.72 -8.25 0.72
CA ILE A 125 -9.07 -9.44 0.15
C ILE A 125 -8.05 -8.98 -0.91
N PRO A 126 -6.85 -8.54 -0.47
CA PRO A 126 -5.83 -8.01 -1.37
C PRO A 126 -5.21 -9.12 -2.22
N THR A 127 -5.09 -8.87 -3.54
CA THR A 127 -4.59 -9.87 -4.50
C THR A 127 -3.22 -9.54 -5.08
N THR A 128 -2.66 -8.34 -4.82
CA THR A 128 -1.29 -7.97 -5.17
C THR A 128 -0.40 -7.95 -3.93
N LEU A 129 0.92 -8.15 -4.11
CA LEU A 129 1.87 -8.11 -2.99
C LEU A 129 1.83 -6.75 -2.29
N LEU A 130 1.84 -5.66 -3.06
CA LEU A 130 1.70 -4.28 -2.54
C LEU A 130 0.44 -4.11 -1.67
N ALA A 131 -0.70 -4.63 -2.14
CA ALA A 131 -1.93 -4.51 -1.37
C ALA A 131 -1.92 -5.38 -0.11
N GLN A 132 -1.30 -6.57 -0.13
CA GLN A 132 -1.19 -7.45 1.03
C GLN A 132 -0.32 -6.88 2.14
N VAL A 133 0.76 -6.18 1.78
CA VAL A 133 1.71 -5.64 2.77
C VAL A 133 1.45 -4.18 3.14
N ASP A 134 0.68 -3.46 2.31
CA ASP A 134 0.46 -2.02 2.52
C ASP A 134 -0.99 -1.59 2.36
N ALA A 135 -1.55 -1.48 1.16
CA ALA A 135 -2.79 -0.74 0.90
C ALA A 135 -4.02 -1.25 1.69
N SER A 136 -4.13 -2.56 1.98
CA SER A 136 -5.26 -3.13 2.71
C SER A 136 -5.23 -2.88 4.23
N VAL A 137 -4.11 -2.40 4.78
CA VAL A 137 -3.91 -2.26 6.23
C VAL A 137 -3.85 -0.78 6.63
N GLY A 138 -4.56 -0.41 7.70
CA GLY A 138 -4.48 0.93 8.30
C GLY A 138 -5.53 1.93 7.82
N GLY A 139 -6.53 1.46 7.05
CA GLY A 139 -7.80 2.17 6.81
C GLY A 139 -7.71 3.43 5.95
N LYS A 140 -6.59 3.73 5.30
CA LYS A 140 -6.53 4.80 4.29
C LYS A 140 -7.33 4.34 3.07
N THR A 141 -8.44 5.00 2.77
CA THR A 141 -9.30 4.71 1.63
C THR A 141 -9.57 5.99 0.85
N GLY A 142 -9.72 5.90 -0.46
CA GLY A 142 -9.95 7.11 -1.23
C GLY A 142 -9.83 6.95 -2.73
N VAL A 143 -9.90 8.09 -3.40
CA VAL A 143 -9.86 8.20 -4.86
C VAL A 143 -9.00 9.37 -5.31
N ASN A 144 -8.60 9.30 -6.56
CA ASN A 144 -7.85 10.35 -7.25
C ASN A 144 -8.80 11.44 -7.78
N ASN A 145 -8.24 12.62 -7.99
CA ASN A 145 -8.92 13.71 -8.68
C ASN A 145 -7.93 14.52 -9.53
N SER A 146 -8.42 15.53 -10.24
CA SER A 146 -7.60 16.38 -11.11
C SER A 146 -6.47 17.15 -10.41
N TYR A 147 -6.51 17.27 -9.10
CA TYR A 147 -5.48 17.96 -8.29
C TYR A 147 -4.43 17.01 -7.71
N GLY A 148 -4.63 15.69 -7.82
CA GLY A 148 -3.63 14.71 -7.36
C GLY A 148 -4.24 13.39 -6.89
N LYS A 149 -3.36 12.43 -6.56
CA LYS A 149 -3.72 11.11 -6.04
C LYS A 149 -4.21 11.18 -4.60
N ASN A 150 -5.20 10.33 -4.26
CA ASN A 150 -5.66 10.05 -2.89
C ASN A 150 -6.09 11.29 -2.08
N LEU A 151 -6.54 12.37 -2.76
CA LEU A 151 -6.93 13.63 -2.09
C LEU A 151 -8.32 13.59 -1.48
N VAL A 152 -9.17 12.70 -1.95
CA VAL A 152 -10.55 12.52 -1.48
C VAL A 152 -10.70 11.12 -0.91
N GLY A 153 -11.07 11.01 0.36
CA GLY A 153 -11.18 9.71 1.01
C GLY A 153 -11.52 9.82 2.50
N SER A 154 -11.41 8.69 3.17
CA SER A 154 -11.69 8.56 4.60
C SER A 154 -10.68 7.61 5.26
N PHE A 155 -10.53 7.73 6.59
CA PHE A 155 -9.96 6.66 7.40
C PHE A 155 -11.09 5.70 7.78
N TYR A 156 -11.12 4.52 7.17
CA TYR A 156 -12.14 3.51 7.39
C TYR A 156 -11.50 2.13 7.54
N GLN A 157 -11.55 1.58 8.76
CA GLN A 157 -10.92 0.31 9.07
C GLN A 157 -11.79 -0.86 8.61
N PRO A 158 -11.19 -1.91 8.02
CA PRO A 158 -11.92 -3.14 7.72
C PRO A 158 -12.19 -3.94 9.00
N SER A 159 -13.17 -4.85 8.95
CA SER A 159 -13.38 -5.84 10.01
C SER A 159 -12.41 -7.03 9.92
N ALA A 160 -11.87 -7.28 8.73
CA ALA A 160 -10.82 -8.27 8.49
C ALA A 160 -10.05 -7.96 7.21
N VAL A 161 -8.77 -8.40 7.18
CA VAL A 161 -7.95 -8.46 5.97
C VAL A 161 -7.55 -9.91 5.73
N ILE A 162 -7.68 -10.40 4.49
CA ILE A 162 -7.39 -11.80 4.14
C ILE A 162 -6.31 -11.85 3.07
N CYS A 163 -5.06 -11.98 3.49
CA CYS A 163 -3.87 -12.06 2.65
C CYS A 163 -3.62 -13.50 2.20
N ASP A 164 -4.31 -13.94 1.14
CA ASP A 164 -4.05 -15.25 0.55
C ASP A 164 -2.84 -15.20 -0.38
N THR A 165 -1.75 -15.81 0.07
CA THR A 165 -0.50 -15.85 -0.72
C THR A 165 -0.64 -16.68 -2.01
N ALA A 166 -1.71 -17.49 -2.18
CA ALA A 166 -1.97 -18.20 -3.41
C ALA A 166 -2.26 -17.24 -4.58
N PHE A 167 -2.86 -16.09 -4.32
CA PHE A 167 -3.17 -15.08 -5.34
C PHE A 167 -1.91 -14.53 -6.02
N LEU A 168 -0.78 -14.49 -5.32
CA LEU A 168 0.49 -14.01 -5.86
C LEU A 168 1.06 -14.91 -6.96
N SER A 169 0.57 -16.14 -7.11
CA SER A 169 1.02 -17.05 -8.17
C SER A 169 0.73 -16.53 -9.58
N THR A 170 -0.35 -15.76 -9.75
CA THR A 170 -0.75 -15.17 -11.04
C THR A 170 -0.25 -13.73 -11.21
N LEU A 171 0.37 -13.13 -10.18
CA LEU A 171 0.89 -11.78 -10.24
C LEU A 171 2.10 -11.71 -11.16
N ASN A 172 2.21 -10.70 -12.02
CA ASN A 172 3.37 -10.51 -12.88
C ASN A 172 4.61 -10.02 -12.10
N GLU A 173 5.78 -10.08 -12.72
CA GLU A 173 7.06 -9.73 -12.09
C GLU A 173 7.11 -8.26 -11.67
N LYS A 174 6.63 -7.36 -12.51
CA LYS A 174 6.60 -5.91 -12.22
C LYS A 174 5.79 -5.60 -10.95
N GLU A 175 4.63 -6.23 -10.79
CA GLU A 175 3.79 -6.07 -9.59
C GLU A 175 4.41 -6.75 -8.35
N MET A 176 5.17 -7.83 -8.54
CA MET A 176 5.95 -8.45 -7.46
C MET A 176 7.03 -7.50 -6.96
N SER A 177 7.83 -6.93 -7.87
CA SER A 177 8.87 -5.96 -7.53
C SER A 177 8.29 -4.70 -6.89
N ALA A 178 7.15 -4.20 -7.39
CA ALA A 178 6.46 -3.06 -6.79
C ALA A 178 6.07 -3.31 -5.31
N GLY A 179 5.59 -4.50 -4.98
CA GLY A 179 5.30 -4.88 -3.59
C GLY A 179 6.57 -5.03 -2.74
N LEU A 180 7.68 -5.49 -3.35
CA LEU A 180 8.98 -5.59 -2.67
C LEU A 180 9.54 -4.23 -2.25
N ALA A 181 9.29 -3.16 -3.00
CA ALA A 181 9.67 -1.80 -2.59
C ALA A 181 9.12 -1.46 -1.19
N GLU A 182 7.84 -1.76 -0.95
CA GLU A 182 7.20 -1.52 0.35
C GLU A 182 7.73 -2.45 1.45
N ILE A 183 8.05 -3.70 1.13
CA ILE A 183 8.65 -4.64 2.07
C ILE A 183 10.05 -4.16 2.49
N ILE A 184 10.89 -3.74 1.54
CA ILE A 184 12.23 -3.17 1.80
C ILE A 184 12.11 -1.92 2.68
N LYS A 185 11.15 -1.06 2.40
CA LYS A 185 10.88 0.14 3.19
C LYS A 185 10.73 -0.18 4.68
N TYR A 186 9.95 -1.21 5.04
CA TYR A 186 9.77 -1.58 6.45
C TYR A 186 11.09 -1.98 7.14
N GLY A 187 11.96 -2.70 6.43
CA GLY A 187 13.30 -3.01 6.94
C GLY A 187 14.14 -1.77 7.18
N LEU A 188 14.13 -0.84 6.23
CA LEU A 188 14.91 0.40 6.29
C LEU A 188 14.46 1.36 7.39
N ILE A 189 13.15 1.45 7.64
CA ILE A 189 12.61 2.43 8.60
C ILE A 189 12.42 1.90 10.01
N HIS A 190 12.37 0.56 10.22
CA HIS A 190 11.91 0.03 11.49
C HIS A 190 12.62 -1.25 11.97
N ASP A 191 13.05 -2.16 11.08
CA ASP A 191 13.55 -3.48 11.49
C ASP A 191 14.78 -3.94 10.71
N THR A 192 15.97 -3.71 11.31
CA THR A 192 17.25 -4.09 10.70
C THR A 192 17.45 -5.61 10.60
N LYS A 193 16.81 -6.40 11.47
CA LYS A 193 16.88 -7.87 11.40
C LYS A 193 16.08 -8.36 10.21
N PHE A 194 14.91 -7.76 9.98
CA PHE A 194 14.11 -8.04 8.80
C PHE A 194 14.84 -7.61 7.52
N LEU A 195 15.52 -6.45 7.55
CA LEU A 195 16.33 -5.99 6.43
C LEU A 195 17.45 -6.99 6.09
N SER A 196 18.17 -7.48 7.08
CA SER A 196 19.21 -8.52 6.88
C SER A 196 18.61 -9.80 6.28
N TRP A 197 17.46 -10.24 6.81
CA TRP A 197 16.77 -11.41 6.28
C TRP A 197 16.32 -11.19 4.82
N LEU A 198 15.85 -9.99 4.48
CA LEU A 198 15.47 -9.65 3.09
C LEU A 198 16.65 -9.75 2.14
N ASN A 199 17.83 -9.27 2.54
CA ASN A 199 19.04 -9.37 1.73
C ASN A 199 19.33 -10.83 1.30
N ASP A 200 19.13 -11.77 2.22
CA ASP A 200 19.36 -13.17 1.96
C ASP A 200 18.21 -13.87 1.19
N ASN A 201 17.00 -13.26 1.18
CA ASN A 201 15.80 -13.96 0.71
C ASN A 201 15.04 -13.25 -0.44
N ILE A 202 15.50 -12.11 -0.92
CA ILE A 202 14.82 -11.35 -2.00
C ILE A 202 14.58 -12.22 -3.24
N GLN A 203 15.59 -12.99 -3.65
CA GLN A 203 15.48 -13.89 -4.81
C GLN A 203 14.48 -15.03 -4.59
N ASN A 204 14.31 -15.49 -3.35
CA ASN A 204 13.29 -16.49 -3.03
C ASN A 204 11.89 -15.88 -3.11
N ILE A 205 11.74 -14.61 -2.67
CA ILE A 205 10.46 -13.88 -2.75
C ILE A 205 10.08 -13.64 -4.22
N LEU A 206 11.00 -13.19 -5.06
CA LEU A 206 10.78 -13.00 -6.51
C LEU A 206 10.38 -14.31 -7.21
N LYS A 207 10.98 -15.44 -6.81
CA LYS A 207 10.60 -16.77 -7.28
C LYS A 207 9.30 -17.29 -6.68
N LYS A 208 8.62 -16.48 -5.86
CA LYS A 208 7.37 -16.79 -5.18
C LYS A 208 7.48 -18.02 -4.26
N ASP A 209 8.65 -18.20 -3.62
CA ASP A 209 8.81 -19.24 -2.61
C ASP A 209 7.78 -19.02 -1.48
N ARG A 210 7.07 -20.08 -1.13
CA ARG A 210 5.95 -20.02 -0.18
C ARG A 210 6.37 -19.55 1.21
N ALA A 211 7.51 -20.04 1.69
CA ALA A 211 7.97 -19.72 3.05
C ALA A 211 8.49 -18.29 3.11
N ALA A 212 9.27 -17.86 2.11
CA ALA A 212 9.81 -16.52 2.00
C ALA A 212 8.69 -15.47 1.86
N LEU A 213 7.70 -15.71 0.97
CA LEU A 213 6.53 -14.84 0.84
C LEU A 213 5.73 -14.74 2.14
N GLY A 214 5.43 -15.89 2.76
CA GLY A 214 4.66 -15.90 4.01
C GLY A 214 5.34 -15.10 5.11
N HIS A 215 6.66 -15.26 5.28
CA HIS A 215 7.43 -14.50 6.28
C HIS A 215 7.49 -13.01 5.95
N ALA A 216 7.78 -12.65 4.69
CA ALA A 216 7.86 -11.25 4.27
C ALA A 216 6.53 -10.51 4.49
N ILE A 217 5.40 -11.11 4.08
CA ILE A 217 4.08 -10.52 4.27
C ILE A 217 3.74 -10.41 5.76
N GLN A 218 3.96 -11.48 6.53
CA GLN A 218 3.67 -11.49 7.94
C GLN A 218 4.44 -10.38 8.66
N ARG A 219 5.78 -10.28 8.46
CA ARG A 219 6.57 -9.27 9.16
C ARG A 219 6.22 -7.85 8.73
N SER A 220 5.93 -7.63 7.45
CA SER A 220 5.46 -6.33 6.94
C SER A 220 4.13 -5.91 7.59
N CYS A 221 3.15 -6.82 7.65
CA CYS A 221 1.87 -6.57 8.32
C CYS A 221 2.04 -6.29 9.82
N GLN A 222 2.93 -7.00 10.52
CA GLN A 222 3.25 -6.75 11.93
C GLN A 222 3.77 -5.33 12.13
N ILE A 223 4.81 -4.95 11.38
CA ILE A 223 5.40 -3.61 11.48
C ILE A 223 4.35 -2.53 11.18
N LYS A 224 3.57 -2.72 10.12
CA LYS A 224 2.52 -1.76 9.78
C LYS A 224 1.45 -1.69 10.87
N ALA A 225 1.00 -2.83 11.40
CA ALA A 225 0.01 -2.89 12.47
C ALA A 225 0.52 -2.18 13.75
N GLU A 226 1.78 -2.37 14.13
CA GLU A 226 2.43 -1.67 15.25
C GLU A 226 2.37 -0.14 15.06
N ILE A 227 2.78 0.35 13.88
CA ILE A 227 2.81 1.79 13.58
C ILE A 227 1.39 2.38 13.50
N VAL A 228 0.45 1.69 12.85
CA VAL A 228 -0.96 2.13 12.73
C VAL A 228 -1.64 2.15 14.09
N SER A 229 -1.39 1.14 14.94
CA SER A 229 -1.95 1.09 16.30
C SER A 229 -1.46 2.25 17.17
N ALA A 230 -0.23 2.71 16.96
CA ALA A 230 0.33 3.86 17.66
C ALA A 230 -0.16 5.22 17.12
N ASP A 231 -0.49 5.30 15.83
CA ASP A 231 -0.91 6.55 15.16
C ASP A 231 -1.85 6.27 13.98
N GLU A 232 -3.11 6.00 14.28
CA GLU A 232 -4.11 5.64 13.27
C GLU A 232 -4.28 6.69 12.17
N LYS A 233 -4.27 7.98 12.53
CA LYS A 233 -4.59 9.10 11.62
C LYS A 233 -3.40 9.82 11.01
N GLU A 234 -2.18 9.24 11.15
CA GLU A 234 -0.95 9.81 10.58
C GLU A 234 -0.67 11.26 11.04
N GLN A 235 -0.75 11.48 12.34
CA GLN A 235 -0.47 12.78 12.93
C GLN A 235 0.97 12.90 13.45
N SER A 236 1.71 11.80 13.56
CA SER A 236 3.05 11.72 14.15
C SER A 236 3.91 10.60 13.56
N ILE A 237 4.09 9.50 14.29
CA ILE A 237 5.02 8.41 13.93
C ILE A 237 4.66 7.70 12.63
N ARG A 238 3.37 7.60 12.28
CA ARG A 238 2.94 6.92 11.04
C ARG A 238 3.49 7.61 9.78
N ALA A 239 3.90 8.87 9.86
CA ALA A 239 4.52 9.58 8.75
C ALA A 239 5.79 8.88 8.23
N ILE A 240 6.52 8.08 9.06
CA ILE A 240 7.72 7.36 8.62
C ILE A 240 7.42 6.33 7.52
N LEU A 241 6.17 5.82 7.42
CA LEU A 241 5.74 4.95 6.33
C LEU A 241 5.85 5.62 4.94
N ASN A 242 6.02 6.94 4.90
CA ASN A 242 6.21 7.69 3.66
C ASN A 242 7.70 7.86 3.30
N PHE A 243 8.62 7.04 3.83
CA PHE A 243 10.01 7.03 3.39
C PHE A 243 10.09 6.74 1.88
N GLY A 244 10.80 7.60 1.13
CA GLY A 244 10.85 7.56 -0.33
C GLY A 244 9.64 8.16 -1.07
N HIS A 245 8.48 8.29 -0.43
CA HIS A 245 7.23 8.66 -1.11
C HIS A 245 7.18 10.10 -1.60
N THR A 246 7.77 11.08 -0.93
CA THR A 246 7.75 12.48 -1.40
C THR A 246 8.50 12.61 -2.73
N PHE A 247 9.63 11.91 -2.87
CA PHE A 247 10.35 11.80 -4.15
C PHE A 247 9.57 10.92 -5.14
N GLY A 248 9.05 9.78 -4.70
CA GLY A 248 8.29 8.86 -5.53
C GLY A 248 7.04 9.49 -6.15
N HIS A 249 6.24 10.21 -5.36
CA HIS A 249 5.05 10.93 -5.87
C HIS A 249 5.43 12.02 -6.90
N ALA A 250 6.58 12.69 -6.72
CA ALA A 250 7.08 13.63 -7.70
C ALA A 250 7.46 12.94 -9.01
N ILE A 251 8.09 11.75 -8.94
CA ILE A 251 8.38 10.91 -10.12
C ILE A 251 7.07 10.50 -10.80
N GLU A 252 6.10 9.95 -10.06
CA GLU A 252 4.80 9.55 -10.61
C GLU A 252 4.08 10.71 -11.32
N LEU A 253 4.10 11.91 -10.70
CA LEU A 253 3.49 13.10 -11.29
C LEU A 253 4.16 13.51 -12.60
N GLN A 254 5.49 13.55 -12.63
CA GLN A 254 6.28 13.99 -13.78
C GLN A 254 6.25 12.96 -14.93
N THR A 255 6.03 11.68 -14.63
CA THR A 255 5.88 10.60 -15.62
C THR A 255 4.41 10.31 -15.98
N GLY A 256 3.48 11.21 -15.59
CA GLY A 256 2.06 11.13 -15.94
C GLY A 256 1.33 9.92 -15.37
N TYR A 257 1.84 9.31 -14.30
CA TYR A 257 1.29 8.14 -13.59
C TYR A 257 1.18 6.85 -14.44
N THR A 258 1.82 6.79 -15.59
CA THR A 258 1.70 5.67 -16.55
C THR A 258 3.00 4.97 -16.86
N GLU A 259 4.12 5.69 -16.84
CA GLU A 259 5.42 5.15 -17.22
C GLU A 259 6.08 4.38 -16.08
N TRP A 260 5.95 4.88 -14.85
CA TRP A 260 6.52 4.30 -13.64
C TRP A 260 5.40 3.77 -12.73
N SER A 261 5.56 2.54 -12.27
CA SER A 261 4.71 2.00 -11.20
C SER A 261 5.01 2.68 -9.87
N HIS A 262 4.07 2.63 -8.94
CA HIS A 262 4.26 3.17 -7.59
C HIS A 262 5.51 2.61 -6.91
N GLY A 263 5.72 1.29 -6.97
CA GLY A 263 6.89 0.67 -6.35
C GLY A 263 8.22 1.08 -6.97
N GLU A 264 8.29 1.24 -8.30
CA GLU A 264 9.48 1.78 -8.99
C GLU A 264 9.79 3.21 -8.52
N ALA A 265 8.77 4.07 -8.46
CA ALA A 265 8.92 5.46 -8.03
C ALA A 265 9.34 5.58 -6.57
N VAL A 266 8.74 4.77 -5.67
CA VAL A 266 9.10 4.73 -4.25
C VAL A 266 10.51 4.17 -4.06
N ALA A 267 10.91 3.16 -4.81
CA ALA A 267 12.26 2.58 -4.75
C ALA A 267 13.35 3.61 -5.08
N ALA A 268 13.24 4.29 -6.23
CA ALA A 268 14.14 5.40 -6.58
C ALA A 268 14.08 6.53 -5.54
N GLY A 269 12.88 6.82 -5.03
CA GLY A 269 12.68 7.81 -3.97
C GLY A 269 13.36 7.43 -2.65
N MET A 270 13.42 6.15 -2.29
CA MET A 270 14.15 5.66 -1.10
C MET A 270 15.66 5.84 -1.28
N VAL A 271 16.20 5.65 -2.48
CA VAL A 271 17.61 5.93 -2.77
C VAL A 271 17.92 7.43 -2.60
N LEU A 272 17.10 8.32 -3.19
CA LEU A 272 17.26 9.78 -3.05
C LEU A 272 17.19 10.21 -1.57
N ALA A 273 16.21 9.69 -0.81
CA ALA A 273 16.10 9.97 0.62
C ALA A 273 17.31 9.45 1.42
N SER A 274 17.88 8.30 1.05
CA SER A 274 19.09 7.75 1.67
C SER A 274 20.32 8.61 1.33
N GLN A 275 20.46 9.05 0.08
CA GLN A 275 21.53 9.96 -0.34
C GLN A 275 21.47 11.29 0.43
N LEU A 276 20.28 11.87 0.60
CA LEU A 276 20.12 13.07 1.40
C LEU A 276 20.44 12.83 2.88
N SER A 277 20.05 11.67 3.44
CA SER A 277 20.43 11.28 4.80
C SER A 277 21.95 11.18 4.96
N ALA A 278 22.68 10.69 3.95
CA ALA A 278 24.13 10.62 3.96
C ALA A 278 24.80 12.00 3.84
N LYS A 279 24.23 12.90 3.02
CA LYS A 279 24.67 14.31 2.96
C LYS A 279 24.57 15.00 4.32
N MET A 280 23.53 14.72 5.06
CA MET A 280 23.34 15.19 6.44
C MET A 280 24.21 14.45 7.47
N SER A 281 25.09 13.53 7.04
CA SER A 281 25.93 12.71 7.91
C SER A 281 25.15 11.84 8.92
N LEU A 282 23.93 11.47 8.61
CA LEU A 282 23.07 10.60 9.43
C LEU A 282 23.34 9.12 9.17
N ILE A 283 23.66 8.76 7.92
CA ILE A 283 24.09 7.43 7.50
C ILE A 283 25.38 7.53 6.67
N SER A 284 26.09 6.42 6.52
CA SER A 284 27.31 6.40 5.73
C SER A 284 27.04 6.20 4.22
N LYS A 285 28.05 6.43 3.37
CA LYS A 285 27.95 6.15 1.94
C LYS A 285 27.82 4.66 1.67
N GLU A 286 28.45 3.82 2.47
CA GLU A 286 28.37 2.36 2.38
C GLU A 286 26.94 1.88 2.69
N GLU A 287 26.24 2.54 3.62
CA GLU A 287 24.83 2.24 3.90
C GLU A 287 23.93 2.66 2.72
N VAL A 288 24.23 3.74 2.01
CA VAL A 288 23.51 4.10 0.77
C VAL A 288 23.73 3.06 -0.31
N GLU A 289 24.97 2.58 -0.50
CA GLU A 289 25.25 1.52 -1.48
C GLU A 289 24.53 0.20 -1.12
N MET A 290 24.48 -0.17 0.15
CA MET A 290 23.69 -1.32 0.61
C MET A 290 22.20 -1.17 0.27
N VAL A 291 21.62 0.03 0.42
CA VAL A 291 20.22 0.29 0.00
C VAL A 291 20.06 0.12 -1.51
N LYS A 292 20.97 0.63 -2.32
CA LYS A 292 20.95 0.47 -3.79
C LYS A 292 21.07 -0.98 -4.21
N GLU A 293 21.99 -1.74 -3.61
CA GLU A 293 22.17 -3.17 -3.88
C GLU A 293 20.88 -3.94 -3.59
N LEU A 294 20.23 -3.67 -2.47
CA LEU A 294 19.00 -4.35 -2.07
C LEU A 294 17.83 -4.03 -3.03
N ILE A 295 17.69 -2.77 -3.44
CA ILE A 295 16.67 -2.31 -4.40
C ILE A 295 16.94 -2.94 -5.78
N THR A 296 18.20 -2.96 -6.23
CA THR A 296 18.59 -3.61 -7.49
C THR A 296 18.29 -5.11 -7.45
N ALA A 297 18.57 -5.78 -6.33
CA ALA A 297 18.29 -7.21 -6.16
C ALA A 297 16.77 -7.52 -6.21
N ALA A 298 15.91 -6.54 -5.99
CA ALA A 298 14.46 -6.63 -6.10
C ALA A 298 13.93 -6.29 -7.51
N ASP A 299 14.80 -6.18 -8.52
CA ASP A 299 14.47 -5.77 -9.89
C ASP A 299 13.77 -4.38 -9.94
N LEU A 300 14.25 -3.45 -9.11
CA LEU A 300 13.73 -2.10 -9.00
C LEU A 300 14.79 -1.05 -9.42
N PRO A 301 14.38 0.09 -9.99
CA PRO A 301 15.30 1.16 -10.38
C PRO A 301 15.88 1.87 -9.16
N ILE A 302 17.16 2.24 -9.24
CA ILE A 302 17.89 3.00 -8.22
C ILE A 302 18.06 4.47 -8.58
N GLU A 303 17.78 4.84 -9.82
CA GLU A 303 17.87 6.20 -10.32
C GLU A 303 16.49 6.68 -10.78
N PRO A 304 16.12 7.94 -10.52
CA PRO A 304 14.90 8.52 -11.05
C PRO A 304 14.99 8.69 -12.57
N PRO A 305 13.85 8.86 -13.27
CA PRO A 305 13.87 9.30 -14.66
C PRO A 305 14.52 10.69 -14.77
N ASN A 306 14.96 11.06 -15.98
CA ASN A 306 15.60 12.35 -16.21
C ASN A 306 14.58 13.50 -16.06
N ILE A 307 14.48 14.04 -14.84
CA ILE A 307 13.62 15.16 -14.46
C ILE A 307 14.51 16.32 -14.04
N ASN A 308 14.25 17.51 -14.58
CA ASN A 308 14.97 18.72 -14.14
C ASN A 308 14.70 18.95 -12.64
N ALA A 309 15.76 19.32 -11.88
CA ALA A 309 15.68 19.50 -10.42
C ALA A 309 14.61 20.51 -9.99
N ASN A 310 14.39 21.59 -10.73
CA ASN A 310 13.36 22.58 -10.43
C ASN A 310 11.93 22.03 -10.64
N ASP A 311 11.74 21.22 -11.69
CA ASP A 311 10.46 20.55 -11.95
C ASP A 311 10.20 19.49 -10.87
N PHE A 312 11.24 18.78 -10.44
CA PHE A 312 11.16 17.82 -9.35
C PHE A 312 10.73 18.49 -8.04
N ILE A 313 11.38 19.60 -7.66
CA ILE A 313 11.02 20.40 -6.47
C ILE A 313 9.58 20.95 -6.58
N THR A 314 9.18 21.40 -7.77
CA THR A 314 7.81 21.89 -8.01
C THR A 314 6.79 20.77 -7.80
N ALA A 315 7.07 19.58 -8.30
CA ALA A 315 6.23 18.39 -8.08
C ALA A 315 6.17 18.01 -6.60
N MET A 316 7.30 18.01 -5.88
CA MET A 316 7.33 17.75 -4.43
C MET A 316 6.52 18.78 -3.63
N LYS A 317 6.53 20.07 -4.02
CA LYS A 317 5.74 21.13 -3.38
C LYS A 317 4.23 20.96 -3.61
N SER A 318 3.80 20.28 -4.64
CA SER A 318 2.39 19.99 -4.91
C SER A 318 1.83 18.87 -4.03
N ASP A 319 2.68 18.04 -3.42
CA ASP A 319 2.26 17.03 -2.44
C ASP A 319 1.82 17.71 -1.13
N LYS A 320 0.82 17.14 -0.44
CA LYS A 320 0.19 17.66 0.80
C LYS A 320 1.13 17.96 1.97
N LYS A 321 2.40 17.55 1.87
CA LYS A 321 3.39 17.61 2.95
C LYS A 321 4.12 18.95 3.07
N VAL A 322 3.58 20.01 2.48
CA VAL A 322 4.15 21.37 2.63
C VAL A 322 3.59 22.00 3.90
N LYS A 323 4.38 22.04 4.97
CA LYS A 323 4.10 22.81 6.18
C LYS A 323 4.94 24.08 6.19
N GLU A 324 4.34 25.24 6.38
CA GLU A 324 5.05 26.53 6.43
C GLU A 324 5.94 26.82 5.19
N ARG A 325 5.53 26.38 3.99
CA ARG A 325 6.24 26.50 2.71
C ARG A 325 7.53 25.64 2.58
N LYS A 326 7.83 24.76 3.56
CA LYS A 326 8.93 23.81 3.48
C LYS A 326 8.43 22.42 3.16
N ILE A 327 9.11 21.71 2.28
CA ILE A 327 8.83 20.31 1.97
C ILE A 327 9.24 19.47 3.18
N GLN A 328 8.35 18.64 3.69
CA GLN A 328 8.69 17.66 4.72
C GLN A 328 9.10 16.35 4.08
N LEU A 329 10.26 15.84 4.48
CA LEU A 329 10.84 14.59 4.01
C LEU A 329 10.93 13.58 5.15
N VAL A 330 10.70 12.33 4.83
CA VAL A 330 11.08 11.23 5.72
C VAL A 330 12.49 10.80 5.32
N LEU A 331 13.42 10.89 6.26
CA LEU A 331 14.83 10.54 6.09
C LEU A 331 15.22 9.46 7.10
N LEU A 332 16.35 8.78 6.85
CA LEU A 332 16.93 7.83 7.78
C LEU A 332 17.82 8.57 8.79
N LYS A 333 17.56 8.39 10.06
CA LYS A 333 18.47 8.79 11.13
C LYS A 333 19.63 7.80 11.28
N LYS A 334 19.34 6.54 11.02
CA LYS A 334 20.22 5.38 10.82
C LYS A 334 19.40 4.30 10.14
N ILE A 335 20.02 3.27 9.62
CA ILE A 335 19.30 2.08 9.13
C ILE A 335 18.42 1.51 10.26
N GLY A 336 17.14 1.29 9.98
CA GLY A 336 16.13 0.83 10.94
C GLY A 336 15.49 1.94 11.79
N GLU A 337 15.81 3.22 11.55
CA GLU A 337 15.17 4.34 12.24
C GLU A 337 14.98 5.53 11.29
N ALA A 338 13.73 5.84 10.96
CA ALA A 338 13.38 6.98 10.12
C ALA A 338 12.70 8.09 10.93
N PHE A 339 12.73 9.31 10.42
CA PHE A 339 12.09 10.47 11.03
C PHE A 339 11.62 11.48 9.97
N LEU A 340 10.62 12.27 10.33
CA LEU A 340 10.10 13.35 9.49
C LEU A 340 10.84 14.64 9.78
N THR A 341 11.34 15.33 8.76
CA THR A 341 12.06 16.59 8.91
C THR A 341 11.83 17.56 7.75
N ALA A 342 11.97 18.85 8.02
CA ALA A 342 12.14 19.91 7.03
C ALA A 342 13.50 20.64 7.22
N GLU A 343 14.37 20.10 8.07
CA GLU A 343 15.68 20.65 8.41
C GLU A 343 16.76 19.96 7.58
N TYR A 344 16.91 20.35 6.34
CA TYR A 344 17.96 19.95 5.41
C TYR A 344 18.38 21.15 4.56
N SER A 345 19.57 21.11 3.98
CA SER A 345 20.07 22.14 3.06
C SER A 345 19.35 22.03 1.71
N GLU A 346 18.89 23.17 1.16
CA GLU A 346 18.38 23.20 -0.22
C GLU A 346 19.47 22.84 -1.24
N GLU A 347 20.73 23.18 -0.95
CA GLU A 347 21.87 22.82 -1.78
C GLU A 347 22.07 21.31 -1.82
N ASP A 348 22.05 20.63 -0.66
CA ASP A 348 22.13 19.17 -0.59
C ASP A 348 20.97 18.49 -1.32
N LEU A 349 19.76 19.03 -1.21
CA LEU A 349 18.58 18.51 -1.93
C LEU A 349 18.77 18.66 -3.45
N LEU A 350 19.20 19.83 -3.92
CA LEU A 350 19.45 20.09 -5.34
C LEU A 350 20.53 19.15 -5.89
N GLU A 351 21.64 18.97 -5.16
CA GLU A 351 22.72 18.06 -5.56
C GLU A 351 22.24 16.61 -5.66
N VAL A 352 21.41 16.15 -4.70
CA VAL A 352 20.80 14.80 -4.75
C VAL A 352 19.86 14.65 -5.95
N LEU A 353 19.21 15.73 -6.39
CA LEU A 353 18.35 15.75 -7.58
C LEU A 353 19.12 15.97 -8.90
N GLY A 354 20.47 16.01 -8.87
CA GLY A 354 21.31 16.12 -10.05
C GLY A 354 21.42 17.53 -10.61
N ALA A 355 21.21 18.58 -9.80
CA ALA A 355 21.57 19.94 -10.17
C ALA A 355 23.07 20.15 -9.91
N ASP A 356 23.82 20.55 -10.94
CA ASP A 356 25.22 20.96 -10.85
C ASP A 356 25.36 22.34 -10.18
#